data_bb8f3c81a6e38ce664dcebc45dfe24a3
#
_entry.id   bb8f3c81a6e38ce664dcebc45dfe24a3
#
_cell.length_a   1.000
_cell.length_b   1.000
_cell.length_c   1.000
_cell.angle_alpha   90.00
_cell.angle_beta   90.00
_cell.angle_gamma   90.00
#
_symmetry.space_group_name_H-M   'P 1'
#
loop_
_entity.id
_entity.type
_entity.pdbx_description
1 polymer ?
#
loop_
_entity_poly.entity_id
_entity_poly.type
_entity_poly.pdbx_seq_one_letter_code
_entity_poly.pdbx_strand_id
1 'polypeptide(L)'
;EQQIDKKHIDIQGLDVGKVMVQGDKSLLHQVIYSVFVRCHTPEGTFHALERDLDRIRALGTDILWLMPIHPIGIEGRKGTLGSPYAIRDYRAVNPEYGTREDFLHLVGAIHARGMKCIIDVVYNHTSPDSVLAHDHPEFFLRDEQGRPARKVADWWDIVDLDYSVPALWTYQIDTLKQWAAIVDGFRCDVASSVPIEFWERARREVETVRPGCIWLAESVHGAYIREMRRMGAACSTDTDLYRAFDMTYDYDLWPCYEAVLKGKTPLCQFTDLLTYQELTYPTGYVKARCVEN
;
A
#
# COMPACT_ATOMS: atom_id res chain seq x y z
N GLU A 1 34.74 27.86 -21.96
CA GLU A 1 33.38 27.83 -21.37
C GLU A 1 32.36 28.09 -22.49
N GLN A 2 31.81 27.06 -23.10
CA GLN A 2 30.68 27.18 -24.00
C GLN A 2 29.38 27.16 -23.18
N GLN A 3 28.71 28.30 -23.16
CA GLN A 3 27.37 28.46 -22.66
C GLN A 3 26.43 27.59 -23.52
N ILE A 4 25.88 26.50 -22.93
CA ILE A 4 24.84 25.72 -23.58
C ILE A 4 23.55 26.53 -23.47
N ASP A 5 23.11 27.06 -24.60
CA ASP A 5 21.87 27.78 -24.76
C ASP A 5 20.70 26.81 -24.54
N LYS A 6 19.97 27.01 -23.42
CA LYS A 6 18.76 26.25 -23.14
C LYS A 6 17.68 26.68 -24.16
N LYS A 7 17.65 26.07 -25.32
CA LYS A 7 16.50 26.17 -26.22
C LYS A 7 15.28 25.58 -25.46
N HIS A 8 14.34 26.41 -25.11
CA HIS A 8 13.01 25.99 -24.77
C HIS A 8 12.45 25.20 -25.95
N ILE A 9 12.36 23.88 -25.80
CA ILE A 9 11.57 23.06 -26.71
C ILE A 9 10.12 23.34 -26.33
N ASP A 10 9.43 24.10 -27.17
CA ASP A 10 7.99 24.32 -27.03
C ASP A 10 7.27 23.02 -27.44
N ILE A 11 6.82 22.25 -26.45
CA ILE A 11 6.12 20.99 -26.66
C ILE A 11 4.62 21.26 -26.66
N GLN A 12 4.17 22.16 -27.52
CA GLN A 12 2.73 22.36 -27.74
C GLN A 12 2.15 21.08 -28.38
N GLY A 13 1.36 20.35 -27.61
CA GLY A 13 0.60 19.18 -28.07
C GLY A 13 1.03 17.83 -27.51
N LEU A 14 2.07 17.76 -26.69
CA LEU A 14 2.31 16.56 -25.88
C LEU A 14 1.54 16.70 -24.55
N ASP A 15 0.79 15.67 -24.21
CA ASP A 15 0.15 15.56 -22.89
C ASP A 15 1.26 15.41 -21.82
N VAL A 16 1.79 16.55 -21.38
CA VAL A 16 2.79 16.64 -20.29
C VAL A 16 2.15 16.49 -18.91
N GLY A 17 0.91 16.02 -18.84
CA GLY A 17 0.10 15.97 -17.62
C GLY A 17 0.45 14.90 -16.60
N LYS A 18 1.44 14.05 -16.86
CA LYS A 18 1.86 13.02 -15.90
C LYS A 18 3.14 13.46 -15.16
N VAL A 19 2.98 14.40 -14.26
CA VAL A 19 4.06 14.76 -13.34
C VAL A 19 4.23 13.61 -12.33
N MET A 20 5.45 13.03 -12.30
CA MET A 20 5.81 12.09 -11.23
C MET A 20 5.74 12.79 -9.90
N VAL A 21 5.17 12.13 -8.90
CA VAL A 21 5.25 12.62 -7.52
C VAL A 21 6.72 12.70 -7.15
N GLN A 22 7.22 13.88 -6.83
CA GLN A 22 8.52 13.98 -6.18
C GLN A 22 8.31 13.44 -4.77
N GLY A 23 8.95 12.32 -4.46
CA GLY A 23 8.91 11.75 -3.11
C GLY A 23 9.29 12.84 -2.09
N ASP A 24 8.53 12.93 -1.02
CA ASP A 24 8.85 13.84 0.08
C ASP A 24 10.20 13.40 0.67
N LYS A 25 11.25 14.17 0.43
CA LYS A 25 12.60 13.88 0.95
C LYS A 25 12.63 13.78 2.47
N SER A 26 11.65 14.33 3.18
CA SER A 26 11.50 14.15 4.62
C SER A 26 11.27 12.69 5.01
N LEU A 27 10.75 11.87 4.10
CA LEU A 27 10.50 10.44 4.32
C LEU A 27 11.78 9.57 4.23
N LEU A 28 12.87 10.08 3.63
CA LEU A 28 14.12 9.31 3.45
C LEU A 28 14.77 8.85 4.76
N HIS A 29 14.51 9.54 5.85
CA HIS A 29 15.14 9.27 7.15
C HIS A 29 14.13 8.76 8.19
N GLN A 30 12.93 8.41 7.78
CA GLN A 30 11.89 7.96 8.71
C GLN A 30 11.92 6.45 8.88
N VAL A 31 11.66 6.02 10.11
CA VAL A 31 11.55 4.62 10.49
C VAL A 31 10.08 4.23 10.55
N ILE A 32 9.70 3.24 9.75
CA ILE A 32 8.36 2.66 9.76
C ILE A 32 8.39 1.38 10.60
N TYR A 33 7.48 1.27 11.57
CA TYR A 33 7.28 0.07 12.39
C TYR A 33 5.92 -0.54 12.05
N SER A 34 5.91 -1.75 11.53
CA SER A 34 4.68 -2.47 11.17
C SER A 34 4.12 -3.23 12.37
N VAL A 35 2.80 -3.17 12.56
CA VAL A 35 2.10 -3.86 13.64
C VAL A 35 0.90 -4.64 13.10
N PHE A 36 0.90 -5.94 13.32
CA PHE A 36 -0.31 -6.74 13.25
C PHE A 36 -0.96 -6.78 14.64
N VAL A 37 -2.03 -6.02 14.84
CA VAL A 37 -2.65 -5.80 16.15
C VAL A 37 -2.94 -7.11 16.88
N ARG A 38 -3.52 -8.11 16.17
CA ARG A 38 -3.85 -9.43 16.72
C ARG A 38 -2.65 -10.15 17.35
N CYS A 39 -1.45 -9.98 16.78
CA CYS A 39 -0.26 -10.74 17.16
C CYS A 39 0.73 -9.93 18.00
N HIS A 40 0.51 -8.62 18.16
CA HIS A 40 1.49 -7.73 18.79
C HIS A 40 1.55 -7.93 20.32
N THR A 41 0.41 -8.18 20.93
CA THR A 41 0.30 -8.47 22.37
C THR A 41 -0.53 -9.73 22.59
N PRO A 42 -0.46 -10.35 23.78
CA PRO A 42 -1.32 -11.50 24.10
C PRO A 42 -2.82 -11.20 23.99
N GLU A 43 -3.24 -9.97 24.29
CA GLU A 43 -4.63 -9.54 24.18
C GLU A 43 -5.06 -9.25 22.75
N GLY A 44 -4.13 -8.84 21.87
CA GLY A 44 -4.38 -8.56 20.45
C GLY A 44 -5.33 -7.38 20.21
N THR A 45 -5.31 -6.34 21.05
CA THR A 45 -6.26 -5.22 20.99
C THR A 45 -5.55 -3.87 20.83
N PHE A 46 -6.28 -2.84 20.37
CA PHE A 46 -5.78 -1.47 20.26
C PHE A 46 -5.33 -0.93 21.61
N HIS A 47 -6.10 -1.20 22.66
CA HIS A 47 -5.76 -0.77 24.02
C HIS A 47 -4.46 -1.42 24.52
N ALA A 48 -4.23 -2.69 24.20
CA ALA A 48 -3.00 -3.36 24.57
C ALA A 48 -1.78 -2.81 23.79
N LEU A 49 -1.95 -2.54 22.49
CA LEU A 49 -0.93 -1.92 21.68
C LEU A 49 -0.54 -0.52 22.19
N GLU A 50 -1.52 0.25 22.65
CA GLU A 50 -1.27 1.59 23.20
C GLU A 50 -0.25 1.57 24.35
N ARG A 51 -0.31 0.54 25.21
CA ARG A 51 0.63 0.41 26.34
C ARG A 51 2.08 0.18 25.90
N ASP A 52 2.31 -0.22 24.64
CA ASP A 52 3.64 -0.49 24.10
C ASP A 52 4.21 0.66 23.24
N LEU A 53 3.46 1.73 23.02
CA LEU A 53 3.85 2.83 22.14
C LEU A 53 5.15 3.53 22.60
N ASP A 54 5.41 3.61 23.89
CA ASP A 54 6.64 4.24 24.41
C ASP A 54 7.87 3.41 24.02
N ARG A 55 7.79 2.08 24.09
CA ARG A 55 8.85 1.19 23.61
C ARG A 55 9.05 1.33 22.10
N ILE A 56 7.97 1.34 21.33
CA ILE A 56 8.02 1.49 19.87
C ILE A 56 8.66 2.83 19.51
N ARG A 57 8.28 3.92 20.18
CA ARG A 57 8.89 5.24 19.96
C ARG A 57 10.38 5.26 20.31
N ALA A 58 10.77 4.59 21.39
CA ALA A 58 12.16 4.49 21.83
C ALA A 58 13.07 3.74 20.83
N LEU A 59 12.50 2.93 19.94
CA LEU A 59 13.23 2.31 18.81
C LEU A 59 13.57 3.30 17.69
N GLY A 60 13.12 4.56 17.79
CA GLY A 60 13.32 5.57 16.76
C GLY A 60 12.20 5.60 15.72
N THR A 61 11.05 4.96 16.00
CA THR A 61 9.91 4.92 15.07
C THR A 61 9.32 6.29 14.83
N ASP A 62 9.13 6.65 13.58
CA ASP A 62 8.47 7.88 13.15
C ASP A 62 7.05 7.62 12.61
N ILE A 63 6.85 6.47 11.98
CA ILE A 63 5.57 6.07 11.39
C ILE A 63 5.20 4.69 11.93
N LEU A 64 4.04 4.58 12.57
CA LEU A 64 3.44 3.30 12.92
C LEU A 64 2.49 2.87 11.80
N TRP A 65 2.80 1.76 11.15
CA TRP A 65 1.94 1.14 10.16
C TRP A 65 1.14 0.01 10.80
N LEU A 66 -0.17 0.16 10.83
CA LEU A 66 -1.11 -0.87 11.27
C LEU A 66 -1.52 -1.72 10.06
N MET A 67 -1.20 -3.02 10.08
CA MET A 67 -1.75 -3.99 9.13
C MET A 67 -3.28 -3.95 9.17
N PRO A 68 -4.02 -4.58 8.21
CA PRO A 68 -5.44 -4.32 8.07
C PRO A 68 -6.22 -4.36 9.38
N ILE A 69 -6.91 -3.26 9.68
CA ILE A 69 -7.68 -3.05 10.91
C ILE A 69 -9.16 -3.43 10.76
N HIS A 70 -9.54 -3.91 9.60
CA HIS A 70 -10.94 -4.16 9.21
C HIS A 70 -11.42 -5.55 9.64
N PRO A 71 -12.74 -5.77 9.73
CA PRO A 71 -13.31 -7.09 9.94
C PRO A 71 -12.88 -8.07 8.84
N ILE A 72 -12.63 -9.30 9.23
CA ILE A 72 -12.14 -10.37 8.34
C ILE A 72 -13.32 -11.24 7.89
N GLY A 73 -13.33 -11.63 6.60
CA GLY A 73 -14.33 -12.53 6.05
C GLY A 73 -14.32 -13.92 6.68
N ILE A 74 -15.42 -14.62 6.52
CA ILE A 74 -15.65 -15.97 7.07
C ILE A 74 -15.65 -17.00 5.93
N GLU A 75 -16.23 -16.66 4.80
CA GLU A 75 -16.33 -17.56 3.65
C GLU A 75 -14.95 -17.81 3.03
N GLY A 76 -14.60 -19.09 2.84
CA GLY A 76 -13.30 -19.47 2.30
C GLY A 76 -12.08 -19.18 3.19
N ARG A 77 -12.30 -18.84 4.45
CA ARG A 77 -11.28 -18.40 5.42
C ARG A 77 -10.09 -19.35 5.50
N LYS A 78 -8.89 -18.80 5.41
CA LYS A 78 -7.63 -19.52 5.65
C LYS A 78 -7.39 -19.70 7.15
N GLY A 79 -7.26 -20.94 7.62
CA GLY A 79 -7.09 -21.26 9.03
C GLY A 79 -8.30 -20.86 9.88
N THR A 80 -8.14 -20.87 11.20
CA THR A 80 -9.23 -20.58 12.16
C THR A 80 -9.59 -19.10 12.24
N LEU A 81 -8.62 -18.22 12.16
CA LEU A 81 -8.79 -16.77 12.37
C LEU A 81 -8.89 -15.96 11.09
N GLY A 82 -8.53 -16.54 9.95
CA GLY A 82 -8.54 -15.88 8.65
C GLY A 82 -7.38 -14.91 8.44
N SER A 83 -7.17 -14.57 7.16
CA SER A 83 -6.20 -13.55 6.75
C SER A 83 -6.75 -12.16 7.01
N PRO A 84 -5.96 -11.23 7.60
CA PRO A 84 -6.37 -9.83 7.74
C PRO A 84 -6.58 -9.14 6.38
N TYR A 85 -6.05 -9.70 5.31
CA TYR A 85 -6.20 -9.19 3.93
C TYR A 85 -7.50 -9.66 3.25
N ALA A 86 -8.26 -10.60 3.82
CA ALA A 86 -9.61 -10.95 3.35
C ALA A 86 -10.63 -10.01 4.00
N ILE A 87 -10.69 -8.77 3.52
CA ILE A 87 -11.51 -7.69 4.12
C ILE A 87 -12.99 -7.99 3.94
N ARG A 88 -13.74 -7.93 5.04
CA ARG A 88 -15.21 -8.02 5.03
C ARG A 88 -15.91 -6.67 4.91
N ASP A 89 -15.37 -5.63 5.58
CA ASP A 89 -15.95 -4.29 5.56
C ASP A 89 -14.84 -3.24 5.62
N TYR A 90 -14.65 -2.49 4.53
CA TYR A 90 -13.64 -1.43 4.43
C TYR A 90 -13.89 -0.22 5.34
N ARG A 91 -15.12 -0.04 5.85
CA ARG A 91 -15.54 1.14 6.61
C ARG A 91 -15.68 0.87 8.10
N ALA A 92 -15.52 -0.39 8.53
CA ALA A 92 -15.57 -0.81 9.91
C ALA A 92 -14.19 -1.15 10.47
N VAL A 93 -14.08 -1.11 11.78
CA VAL A 93 -12.94 -1.61 12.56
C VAL A 93 -13.23 -3.03 12.99
N ASN A 94 -12.22 -3.89 13.01
CA ASN A 94 -12.36 -5.27 13.47
C ASN A 94 -12.74 -5.32 14.96
N PRO A 95 -13.89 -5.87 15.32
CA PRO A 95 -14.33 -5.92 16.71
C PRO A 95 -13.42 -6.77 17.61
N GLU A 96 -12.60 -7.65 17.05
CA GLU A 96 -11.57 -8.38 17.81
C GLU A 96 -10.48 -7.44 18.37
N TYR A 97 -10.23 -6.31 17.71
CA TYR A 97 -9.18 -5.35 18.11
C TYR A 97 -9.73 -4.26 19.04
N GLY A 98 -11.04 -4.03 19.03
CA GLY A 98 -11.73 -3.01 19.79
C GLY A 98 -12.79 -2.28 19.00
N THR A 99 -13.28 -1.18 19.54
CA THR A 99 -14.26 -0.30 18.91
C THR A 99 -13.59 0.75 18.01
N ARG A 100 -14.41 1.50 17.26
CA ARG A 100 -13.91 2.67 16.50
C ARG A 100 -13.34 3.74 17.43
N GLU A 101 -13.94 3.91 18.61
CA GLU A 101 -13.49 4.86 19.64
C GLU A 101 -12.12 4.44 20.19
N ASP A 102 -11.88 3.15 20.41
CA ASP A 102 -10.57 2.63 20.82
C ASP A 102 -9.51 2.89 19.75
N PHE A 103 -9.87 2.74 18.48
CA PHE A 103 -8.96 3.06 17.37
C PHE A 103 -8.63 4.56 17.31
N LEU A 104 -9.63 5.44 17.46
CA LEU A 104 -9.41 6.89 17.50
C LEU A 104 -8.52 7.28 18.68
N HIS A 105 -8.71 6.65 19.83
CA HIS A 105 -7.88 6.87 21.02
C HIS A 105 -6.43 6.44 20.77
N LEU A 106 -6.22 5.26 20.17
CA LEU A 106 -4.89 4.78 19.78
C LEU A 106 -4.18 5.76 18.82
N VAL A 107 -4.87 6.25 17.78
CA VAL A 107 -4.29 7.22 16.84
C VAL A 107 -3.89 8.51 17.57
N GLY A 108 -4.73 9.01 18.47
CA GLY A 108 -4.41 10.16 19.33
C GLY A 108 -3.17 9.92 20.21
N ALA A 109 -3.05 8.71 20.77
CA ALA A 109 -1.90 8.32 21.60
C ALA A 109 -0.59 8.19 20.78
N ILE A 110 -0.67 7.74 19.52
CA ILE A 110 0.45 7.71 18.56
C ILE A 110 0.90 9.15 18.26
N HIS A 111 -0.03 10.04 17.93
CA HIS A 111 0.26 11.45 17.65
C HIS A 111 0.85 12.18 18.86
N ALA A 112 0.36 11.89 20.08
CA ALA A 112 0.89 12.49 21.31
C ALA A 112 2.38 12.16 21.56
N ARG A 113 2.88 11.08 20.94
CA ARG A 113 4.30 10.66 21.00
C ARG A 113 5.13 11.15 19.81
N GLY A 114 4.56 12.03 18.98
CA GLY A 114 5.22 12.58 17.80
C GLY A 114 5.42 11.56 16.67
N MET A 115 4.69 10.46 16.68
CA MET A 115 4.65 9.49 15.57
C MET A 115 3.45 9.76 14.65
N LYS A 116 3.55 9.32 13.40
CA LYS A 116 2.44 9.28 12.45
C LYS A 116 1.83 7.88 12.43
N CYS A 117 0.56 7.79 12.06
CA CYS A 117 -0.18 6.53 11.92
C CYS A 117 -0.60 6.33 10.47
N ILE A 118 -0.19 5.23 9.84
CA ILE A 118 -0.74 4.80 8.55
C ILE A 118 -1.44 3.46 8.70
N ILE A 119 -2.46 3.22 7.88
CA ILE A 119 -3.19 1.94 7.85
C ILE A 119 -3.02 1.23 6.52
N ASP A 120 -3.21 -0.07 6.55
CA ASP A 120 -3.20 -0.91 5.35
C ASP A 120 -4.53 -0.80 4.60
N VAL A 121 -4.46 -0.65 3.28
CA VAL A 121 -5.61 -0.56 2.37
C VAL A 121 -5.52 -1.68 1.34
N VAL A 122 -6.50 -2.58 1.33
CA VAL A 122 -6.53 -3.77 0.49
C VAL A 122 -7.56 -3.58 -0.61
N TYR A 123 -7.18 -2.91 -1.70
CA TYR A 123 -8.10 -2.48 -2.74
C TYR A 123 -8.05 -3.31 -4.02
N ASN A 124 -7.20 -4.35 -4.08
CA ASN A 124 -7.24 -5.31 -5.18
C ASN A 124 -8.39 -6.32 -5.05
N HIS A 125 -8.80 -6.64 -3.80
CA HIS A 125 -9.73 -7.73 -3.52
C HIS A 125 -10.45 -7.55 -2.18
N THR A 126 -11.50 -8.35 -1.95
CA THR A 126 -12.20 -8.48 -0.66
C THR A 126 -12.41 -9.95 -0.32
N SER A 127 -12.94 -10.24 0.88
CA SER A 127 -13.53 -11.56 1.15
C SER A 127 -14.81 -11.79 0.32
N PRO A 128 -15.16 -13.04 -0.01
CA PRO A 128 -16.39 -13.34 -0.76
C PRO A 128 -17.67 -12.90 -0.07
N ASP A 129 -17.68 -12.91 1.27
CA ASP A 129 -18.80 -12.49 2.13
C ASP A 129 -18.69 -11.03 2.59
N SER A 130 -17.98 -10.19 1.83
CA SER A 130 -17.86 -8.77 2.16
C SER A 130 -19.17 -8.02 2.00
N VAL A 131 -19.32 -6.93 2.77
CA VAL A 131 -20.41 -5.96 2.61
C VAL A 131 -20.46 -5.48 1.16
N LEU A 132 -19.31 -5.21 0.56
CA LEU A 132 -19.23 -4.76 -0.82
C LEU A 132 -19.72 -5.83 -1.81
N ALA A 133 -19.42 -7.11 -1.59
CA ALA A 133 -19.89 -8.20 -2.45
C ALA A 133 -21.41 -8.39 -2.38
N HIS A 134 -22.00 -8.08 -1.23
CA HIS A 134 -23.45 -8.12 -1.03
C HIS A 134 -24.15 -6.90 -1.65
N ASP A 135 -23.64 -5.70 -1.38
CA ASP A 135 -24.33 -4.44 -1.74
C ASP A 135 -24.05 -4.02 -3.19
N HIS A 136 -22.87 -4.41 -3.73
CA HIS A 136 -22.36 -4.03 -5.06
C HIS A 136 -21.75 -5.20 -5.80
N PRO A 137 -22.51 -6.27 -6.10
CA PRO A 137 -21.99 -7.45 -6.78
C PRO A 137 -21.43 -7.17 -8.19
N GLU A 138 -21.77 -6.02 -8.79
CA GLU A 138 -21.24 -5.53 -10.07
C GLU A 138 -19.80 -5.02 -9.98
N PHE A 139 -19.25 -4.82 -8.78
CA PHE A 139 -17.89 -4.33 -8.59
C PHE A 139 -16.80 -5.41 -8.69
N PHE A 140 -17.18 -6.65 -8.97
CA PHE A 140 -16.28 -7.80 -8.91
C PHE A 140 -15.99 -8.39 -10.29
N LEU A 141 -14.74 -8.80 -10.49
CA LEU A 141 -14.36 -9.61 -11.65
C LEU A 141 -15.23 -10.88 -11.71
N ARG A 142 -15.59 -11.28 -12.92
CA ARG A 142 -16.40 -12.47 -13.15
C ARG A 142 -15.71 -13.44 -14.10
N ASP A 143 -15.89 -14.74 -13.82
CA ASP A 143 -15.49 -15.81 -14.74
C ASP A 143 -16.46 -15.93 -15.92
N GLU A 144 -16.17 -16.84 -16.85
CA GLU A 144 -17.01 -17.13 -18.02
C GLU A 144 -18.43 -17.59 -17.66
N GLN A 145 -18.63 -18.08 -16.44
CA GLN A 145 -19.94 -18.50 -15.92
C GLN A 145 -20.64 -17.38 -15.13
N GLY A 146 -20.06 -16.17 -15.09
CA GLY A 146 -20.61 -15.02 -14.38
C GLY A 146 -20.44 -15.05 -12.86
N ARG A 147 -19.61 -15.93 -12.31
CA ARG A 147 -19.34 -16.01 -10.86
C ARG A 147 -18.18 -15.06 -10.49
N PRO A 148 -18.16 -14.52 -9.26
CA PRO A 148 -17.01 -13.75 -8.78
C PRO A 148 -15.70 -14.53 -8.97
N ALA A 149 -14.69 -13.87 -9.50
CA ALA A 149 -13.42 -14.47 -9.89
C ALA A 149 -12.23 -13.85 -9.17
N ARG A 150 -11.08 -14.50 -9.30
CA ARG A 150 -9.78 -14.04 -8.81
C ARG A 150 -8.67 -14.34 -9.82
N LYS A 151 -7.68 -13.46 -9.91
CA LYS A 151 -6.52 -13.61 -10.81
C LYS A 151 -5.51 -14.63 -10.28
N VAL A 152 -5.37 -14.74 -8.95
CA VAL A 152 -4.43 -15.65 -8.31
C VAL A 152 -5.19 -16.81 -7.66
N ALA A 153 -5.03 -18.01 -8.19
CA ALA A 153 -5.77 -19.20 -7.77
C ALA A 153 -5.58 -19.55 -6.29
N ASP A 154 -4.36 -19.37 -5.76
CA ASP A 154 -4.00 -19.69 -4.37
C ASP A 154 -4.61 -18.72 -3.33
N TRP A 155 -5.23 -17.65 -3.78
CA TRP A 155 -5.92 -16.69 -2.91
C TRP A 155 -7.40 -17.03 -2.80
N TRP A 156 -7.73 -18.26 -2.41
CA TRP A 156 -9.11 -18.78 -2.43
C TRP A 156 -10.06 -18.13 -1.40
N ASP A 157 -9.53 -17.38 -0.46
CA ASP A 157 -10.25 -16.63 0.58
C ASP A 157 -10.67 -15.22 0.14
N ILE A 158 -10.43 -14.86 -1.13
CA ILE A 158 -10.75 -13.54 -1.67
C ILE A 158 -11.44 -13.62 -3.06
N VAL A 159 -12.03 -12.49 -3.44
CA VAL A 159 -12.54 -12.20 -4.79
C VAL A 159 -12.01 -10.85 -5.25
N ASP A 160 -11.61 -10.76 -6.52
CA ASP A 160 -10.98 -9.55 -7.07
C ASP A 160 -12.00 -8.49 -7.48
N LEU A 161 -11.63 -7.24 -7.30
CA LEU A 161 -12.41 -6.07 -7.73
C LEU A 161 -12.20 -5.76 -9.22
N ASP A 162 -13.24 -5.27 -9.87
CA ASP A 162 -13.25 -4.88 -11.29
C ASP A 162 -13.16 -3.36 -11.44
N TYR A 163 -11.96 -2.89 -11.69
CA TYR A 163 -11.70 -1.45 -11.89
C TYR A 163 -12.16 -0.91 -13.25
N SER A 164 -12.79 -1.72 -14.10
CA SER A 164 -13.51 -1.22 -15.27
C SER A 164 -14.84 -0.55 -14.90
N VAL A 165 -15.31 -0.73 -13.65
CA VAL A 165 -16.55 -0.16 -13.11
C VAL A 165 -16.27 1.19 -12.43
N PRO A 166 -16.68 2.34 -13.01
CA PRO A 166 -16.33 3.66 -12.46
C PRO A 166 -16.91 3.94 -11.06
N ALA A 167 -18.07 3.33 -10.73
CA ALA A 167 -18.70 3.50 -9.42
C ALA A 167 -17.85 2.91 -8.28
N LEU A 168 -17.09 1.83 -8.53
CA LEU A 168 -16.12 1.29 -7.59
C LEU A 168 -15.08 2.33 -7.19
N TRP A 169 -14.56 3.11 -8.16
CA TRP A 169 -13.57 4.14 -7.87
C TRP A 169 -14.10 5.16 -6.87
N THR A 170 -15.33 5.62 -7.08
CA THR A 170 -15.98 6.60 -6.19
C THR A 170 -16.14 6.01 -4.78
N TYR A 171 -16.64 4.77 -4.67
CA TYR A 171 -16.82 4.10 -3.39
C TYR A 171 -15.49 3.99 -2.61
N GLN A 172 -14.43 3.54 -3.28
CA GLN A 172 -13.13 3.35 -2.66
C GLN A 172 -12.47 4.68 -2.27
N ILE A 173 -12.58 5.71 -3.12
CA ILE A 173 -12.02 7.03 -2.81
C ILE A 173 -12.76 7.69 -1.64
N ASP A 174 -14.08 7.55 -1.57
CA ASP A 174 -14.86 8.06 -0.42
C ASP A 174 -14.47 7.31 0.87
N THR A 175 -14.16 6.02 0.79
CA THR A 175 -13.64 5.25 1.91
C THR A 175 -12.26 5.74 2.34
N LEU A 176 -11.35 6.02 1.40
CA LEU A 176 -10.04 6.63 1.71
C LEU A 176 -10.19 7.98 2.39
N LYS A 177 -11.09 8.84 1.91
CA LYS A 177 -11.35 10.15 2.54
C LYS A 177 -11.83 10.01 3.99
N GLN A 178 -12.69 9.02 4.28
CA GLN A 178 -13.17 8.77 5.64
C GLN A 178 -12.00 8.40 6.58
N TRP A 179 -11.08 7.56 6.12
CA TRP A 179 -9.92 7.18 6.91
C TRP A 179 -8.85 8.27 6.95
N ALA A 180 -8.62 9.00 5.87
CA ALA A 180 -7.68 10.13 5.83
C ALA A 180 -8.03 11.25 6.81
N ALA A 181 -9.30 11.40 7.20
CA ALA A 181 -9.70 12.31 8.26
C ALA A 181 -9.15 11.91 9.65
N ILE A 182 -8.69 10.66 9.80
CA ILE A 182 -8.25 10.08 11.07
C ILE A 182 -6.75 9.80 11.08
N VAL A 183 -6.23 9.13 10.03
CA VAL A 183 -4.84 8.69 9.94
C VAL A 183 -4.01 9.59 9.02
N ASP A 184 -2.67 9.43 9.05
CA ASP A 184 -1.74 10.27 8.29
C ASP A 184 -1.40 9.71 6.91
N GLY A 185 -1.85 8.51 6.59
CA GLY A 185 -1.58 7.90 5.30
C GLY A 185 -1.96 6.45 5.18
N PHE A 186 -1.54 5.86 4.07
CA PHE A 186 -1.91 4.52 3.67
C PHE A 186 -0.71 3.71 3.19
N ARG A 187 -0.65 2.45 3.60
CA ARG A 187 0.09 1.41 2.89
C ARG A 187 -0.91 0.67 2.01
N CYS A 188 -0.67 0.63 0.72
CA CYS A 188 -1.60 0.06 -0.23
C CYS A 188 -1.14 -1.33 -0.66
N ASP A 189 -1.92 -2.33 -0.27
CA ASP A 189 -1.68 -3.75 -0.55
C ASP A 189 -1.74 -4.04 -2.03
N VAL A 190 -0.75 -4.80 -2.54
CA VAL A 190 -0.64 -5.20 -3.96
C VAL A 190 -0.97 -4.02 -4.91
N ALA A 191 -0.45 -2.82 -4.58
CA ALA A 191 -0.79 -1.58 -5.29
C ALA A 191 -0.55 -1.66 -6.80
N SER A 192 0.41 -2.48 -7.22
CA SER A 192 0.72 -2.75 -8.62
C SER A 192 -0.46 -3.35 -9.40
N SER A 193 -1.35 -4.10 -8.74
CA SER A 193 -2.49 -4.79 -9.37
C SER A 193 -3.76 -3.95 -9.49
N VAL A 194 -3.74 -2.73 -8.94
CA VAL A 194 -4.80 -1.73 -9.08
C VAL A 194 -4.35 -0.69 -10.11
N PRO A 195 -5.22 -0.23 -11.04
CA PRO A 195 -4.85 0.74 -12.06
C PRO A 195 -4.21 2.00 -11.48
N ILE A 196 -3.10 2.44 -12.06
CA ILE A 196 -2.40 3.63 -11.56
C ILE A 196 -3.25 4.89 -11.66
N GLU A 197 -4.13 4.97 -12.65
CA GLU A 197 -5.06 6.07 -12.85
C GLU A 197 -6.05 6.20 -11.67
N PHE A 198 -6.43 5.08 -11.06
CA PHE A 198 -7.22 5.08 -9.81
C PHE A 198 -6.43 5.73 -8.67
N TRP A 199 -5.17 5.33 -8.47
CA TRP A 199 -4.33 5.88 -7.42
C TRP A 199 -4.03 7.37 -7.62
N GLU A 200 -3.78 7.79 -8.86
CA GLU A 200 -3.62 9.23 -9.19
C GLU A 200 -4.87 10.05 -8.81
N ARG A 201 -6.05 9.52 -9.14
CA ARG A 201 -7.32 10.16 -8.76
C ARG A 201 -7.52 10.15 -7.25
N ALA A 202 -7.31 8.99 -6.62
CA ALA A 202 -7.46 8.84 -5.17
C ALA A 202 -6.57 9.82 -4.41
N ARG A 203 -5.28 9.93 -4.79
CA ARG A 203 -4.35 10.87 -4.16
C ARG A 203 -4.82 12.31 -4.27
N ARG A 204 -5.22 12.76 -5.46
CA ARG A 204 -5.73 14.14 -5.65
C ARG A 204 -6.95 14.43 -4.80
N GLU A 205 -7.87 13.48 -4.70
CA GLU A 205 -9.10 13.69 -3.93
C GLU A 205 -8.85 13.61 -2.41
N VAL A 206 -8.00 12.70 -1.96
CA VAL A 206 -7.62 12.57 -0.54
C VAL A 206 -6.84 13.80 -0.06
N GLU A 207 -6.02 14.42 -0.90
CA GLU A 207 -5.26 15.64 -0.57
C GLU A 207 -6.17 16.78 -0.11
N THR A 208 -7.45 16.81 -0.56
CA THR A 208 -8.43 17.80 -0.11
C THR A 208 -8.90 17.61 1.33
N VAL A 209 -8.72 16.39 1.88
CA VAL A 209 -9.11 16.04 3.25
C VAL A 209 -7.87 16.01 4.17
N ARG A 210 -6.78 15.45 3.67
CA ARG A 210 -5.52 15.31 4.40
C ARG A 210 -4.36 15.79 3.51
N PRO A 211 -4.06 17.09 3.53
CA PRO A 211 -2.84 17.61 2.88
C PRO A 211 -1.59 16.93 3.42
N GLY A 212 -0.72 16.48 2.52
CA GLY A 212 0.51 15.75 2.90
C GLY A 212 0.24 14.30 3.37
N CYS A 213 -0.86 13.69 2.96
CA CYS A 213 -1.13 12.27 3.20
C CYS A 213 0.01 11.40 2.65
N ILE A 214 0.49 10.45 3.47
CA ILE A 214 1.58 9.54 3.11
C ILE A 214 1.04 8.36 2.31
N TRP A 215 1.73 8.03 1.20
CA TRP A 215 1.36 6.91 0.33
C TRP A 215 2.53 5.96 0.15
N LEU A 216 2.41 4.75 0.74
CA LEU A 216 3.36 3.65 0.59
C LEU A 216 2.72 2.55 -0.27
N ALA A 217 3.31 2.26 -1.42
CA ALA A 217 2.87 1.15 -2.26
C ALA A 217 3.59 -0.14 -1.88
N GLU A 218 2.84 -1.21 -1.66
CA GLU A 218 3.41 -2.53 -1.86
C GLU A 218 3.56 -2.75 -3.36
N SER A 219 4.78 -2.65 -3.85
CA SER A 219 5.14 -3.07 -5.19
C SER A 219 5.35 -4.58 -5.23
N VAL A 220 5.48 -5.13 -6.42
CA VAL A 220 5.59 -6.58 -6.63
C VAL A 220 6.81 -6.92 -7.46
N HIS A 221 7.30 -8.16 -7.33
CA HIS A 221 8.44 -8.63 -8.10
C HIS A 221 8.18 -8.62 -9.61
N GLY A 222 9.20 -8.34 -10.40
CA GLY A 222 9.13 -8.29 -11.86
C GLY A 222 8.59 -9.57 -12.51
N ALA A 223 8.77 -10.75 -11.86
CA ALA A 223 8.17 -12.00 -12.33
C ALA A 223 6.64 -11.97 -12.23
N TYR A 224 6.10 -11.45 -11.15
CA TYR A 224 4.65 -11.28 -10.96
C TYR A 224 4.08 -10.30 -12.00
N ILE A 225 4.74 -9.16 -12.22
CA ILE A 225 4.32 -8.18 -13.23
C ILE A 225 4.21 -8.83 -14.61
N ARG A 226 5.22 -9.59 -15.01
CA ARG A 226 5.22 -10.29 -16.31
C ARG A 226 4.06 -11.29 -16.42
N GLU A 227 3.80 -12.05 -15.38
CA GLU A 227 2.72 -13.03 -15.36
C GLU A 227 1.34 -12.37 -15.44
N MET A 228 1.10 -11.32 -14.64
CA MET A 228 -0.16 -10.57 -14.71
C MET A 228 -0.40 -9.98 -16.10
N ARG A 229 0.62 -9.35 -16.69
CA ARG A 229 0.54 -8.78 -18.04
C ARG A 229 0.32 -9.87 -19.11
N ARG A 230 0.91 -11.06 -18.95
CA ARG A 230 0.68 -12.20 -19.84
C ARG A 230 -0.77 -12.68 -19.80
N MET A 231 -1.42 -12.58 -18.64
CA MET A 231 -2.87 -12.88 -18.47
C MET A 231 -3.78 -11.72 -18.91
N GLY A 232 -3.22 -10.61 -19.44
CA GLY A 232 -4.00 -9.44 -19.84
C GLY A 232 -4.45 -8.54 -18.69
N ALA A 233 -3.96 -8.77 -17.46
CA ALA A 233 -4.26 -7.94 -16.32
C ALA A 233 -3.33 -6.71 -16.25
N ALA A 234 -3.87 -5.58 -15.80
CA ALA A 234 -3.07 -4.41 -15.47
C ALA A 234 -2.13 -4.74 -14.30
N CYS A 235 -0.86 -4.36 -14.45
CA CYS A 235 0.10 -4.46 -13.36
C CYS A 235 1.21 -3.42 -13.54
N SER A 236 1.27 -2.47 -12.62
CA SER A 236 2.19 -1.34 -12.64
C SER A 236 3.58 -1.73 -12.16
N THR A 237 4.61 -1.14 -12.77
CA THR A 237 5.99 -1.19 -12.27
C THR A 237 6.17 -0.17 -11.15
N ASP A 238 7.29 -0.24 -10.43
CA ASP A 238 7.64 0.77 -9.41
C ASP A 238 7.74 2.18 -10.02
N THR A 239 8.29 2.28 -11.23
CA THR A 239 8.34 3.56 -11.96
C THR A 239 6.93 4.11 -12.22
N ASP A 240 5.96 3.26 -12.59
CA ASP A 240 4.57 3.67 -12.77
C ASP A 240 3.95 4.12 -11.43
N LEU A 241 4.24 3.39 -10.34
CA LEU A 241 3.70 3.69 -9.01
C LEU A 241 4.13 5.06 -8.47
N TYR A 242 5.33 5.56 -8.82
CA TYR A 242 5.78 6.90 -8.42
C TYR A 242 4.95 8.05 -9.05
N ARG A 243 3.96 7.75 -9.90
CA ARG A 243 2.96 8.73 -10.36
C ARG A 243 1.92 9.06 -9.28
N ALA A 244 1.79 8.21 -8.26
CA ALA A 244 0.79 8.37 -7.20
C ALA A 244 1.32 8.13 -5.78
N PHE A 245 2.48 7.49 -5.61
CA PHE A 245 3.01 7.08 -4.33
C PHE A 245 4.30 7.83 -3.96
N ASP A 246 4.49 8.07 -2.68
CA ASP A 246 5.72 8.67 -2.14
C ASP A 246 6.83 7.64 -2.01
N MET A 247 6.45 6.40 -1.69
CA MET A 247 7.37 5.29 -1.43
C MET A 247 6.87 4.00 -2.08
N THR A 248 7.82 3.15 -2.51
CA THR A 248 7.55 1.76 -2.92
C THR A 248 8.43 0.80 -2.13
N TYR A 249 8.03 -0.48 -2.03
CA TYR A 249 8.88 -1.52 -1.44
C TYR A 249 10.13 -1.76 -2.28
N ASP A 250 11.23 -2.17 -1.61
CA ASP A 250 12.50 -2.45 -2.27
C ASP A 250 12.67 -3.94 -2.61
N TYR A 251 11.66 -4.52 -3.26
CA TYR A 251 11.72 -5.91 -3.70
C TYR A 251 12.72 -6.19 -4.82
N ASP A 252 13.18 -5.17 -5.55
CA ASP A 252 14.25 -5.33 -6.55
C ASP A 252 15.57 -5.73 -5.91
N LEU A 253 15.86 -5.12 -4.76
CA LEU A 253 17.13 -5.27 -4.07
C LEU A 253 17.14 -6.45 -3.11
N TRP A 254 15.98 -6.80 -2.56
CA TRP A 254 15.85 -7.78 -1.48
C TRP A 254 16.54 -9.13 -1.76
N PRO A 255 16.34 -9.81 -2.92
CA PRO A 255 16.99 -11.09 -3.18
C PRO A 255 18.53 -11.01 -3.19
N CYS A 256 19.08 -9.90 -3.71
CA CYS A 256 20.52 -9.67 -3.71
C CYS A 256 21.03 -9.37 -2.30
N TYR A 257 20.34 -8.55 -1.54
CA TYR A 257 20.67 -8.23 -0.16
C TYR A 257 20.73 -9.49 0.70
N GLU A 258 19.70 -10.33 0.62
CA GLU A 258 19.67 -11.63 1.31
C GLU A 258 20.84 -12.54 0.90
N ALA A 259 21.15 -12.58 -0.40
CA ALA A 259 22.27 -13.39 -0.91
C ALA A 259 23.62 -12.87 -0.43
N VAL A 260 23.80 -11.55 -0.33
CA VAL A 260 25.02 -10.94 0.25
C VAL A 260 25.14 -11.27 1.72
N LEU A 261 24.07 -11.13 2.51
CA LEU A 261 24.08 -11.47 3.95
C LEU A 261 24.43 -12.96 4.19
N LYS A 262 23.98 -13.84 3.30
CA LYS A 262 24.29 -15.28 3.33
C LYS A 262 25.67 -15.63 2.74
N GLY A 263 26.47 -14.65 2.32
CA GLY A 263 27.78 -14.86 1.70
C GLY A 263 27.73 -15.55 0.33
N LYS A 264 26.56 -15.55 -0.35
CA LYS A 264 26.36 -16.21 -1.65
C LYS A 264 26.66 -15.29 -2.83
N THR A 265 26.76 -13.99 -2.60
CA THR A 265 26.92 -12.95 -3.62
C THR A 265 27.88 -11.89 -3.10
N PRO A 266 28.81 -11.38 -3.92
CA PRO A 266 29.70 -10.31 -3.50
C PRO A 266 28.96 -8.97 -3.38
N LEU A 267 29.43 -8.10 -2.46
CA LEU A 267 28.81 -6.80 -2.16
C LEU A 267 28.71 -5.88 -3.40
N CYS A 268 29.62 -6.02 -4.37
CA CYS A 268 29.57 -5.21 -5.58
C CYS A 268 28.25 -5.38 -6.37
N GLN A 269 27.65 -6.59 -6.38
CA GLN A 269 26.34 -6.76 -7.05
C GLN A 269 25.23 -5.97 -6.37
N PHE A 270 25.29 -5.83 -5.05
CA PHE A 270 24.35 -4.98 -4.32
C PHE A 270 24.53 -3.50 -4.69
N THR A 271 25.79 -3.02 -4.76
CA THR A 271 26.06 -1.63 -5.16
C THR A 271 25.70 -1.35 -6.60
N ASP A 272 25.85 -2.34 -7.51
CA ASP A 272 25.43 -2.23 -8.91
C ASP A 272 23.91 -2.05 -9.03
N LEU A 273 23.13 -2.80 -8.23
CA LEU A 273 21.67 -2.63 -8.19
C LEU A 273 21.24 -1.27 -7.61
N LEU A 274 21.94 -0.75 -6.59
CA LEU A 274 21.69 0.62 -6.11
C LEU A 274 21.94 1.65 -7.22
N THR A 275 23.02 1.49 -7.97
CA THR A 275 23.32 2.36 -9.13
C THR A 275 22.24 2.24 -10.20
N TYR A 276 21.74 1.01 -10.45
CA TYR A 276 20.63 0.79 -11.39
C TYR A 276 19.35 1.51 -10.96
N GLN A 277 19.03 1.49 -9.67
CA GLN A 277 17.87 2.21 -9.12
C GLN A 277 17.98 3.71 -9.40
N GLU A 278 19.15 4.33 -9.17
CA GLU A 278 19.40 5.75 -9.43
C GLU A 278 19.21 6.13 -10.93
N LEU A 279 19.44 5.19 -11.83
CA LEU A 279 19.27 5.41 -13.28
C LEU A 279 17.84 5.11 -13.77
N THR A 280 17.08 4.31 -13.04
CA THR A 280 15.77 3.78 -13.49
C THR A 280 14.60 4.52 -12.87
N TYR A 281 14.72 4.94 -11.62
CA TYR A 281 13.64 5.60 -10.88
C TYR A 281 13.69 7.12 -11.02
N PRO A 282 12.57 7.81 -10.83
CA PRO A 282 12.53 9.27 -10.91
C PRO A 282 13.40 9.90 -9.81
N THR A 283 13.96 11.07 -10.10
CA THR A 283 14.77 11.82 -9.11
C THR A 283 13.99 12.02 -7.81
N GLY A 284 14.59 11.63 -6.70
CA GLY A 284 13.99 11.75 -5.37
C GLY A 284 13.05 10.62 -5.01
N TYR A 285 13.11 9.47 -5.73
CA TYR A 285 12.40 8.26 -5.35
C TYR A 285 12.76 7.81 -3.92
N VAL A 286 11.83 7.18 -3.24
CA VAL A 286 12.01 6.63 -1.90
C VAL A 286 11.64 5.16 -1.88
N LYS A 287 12.55 4.32 -1.42
CA LYS A 287 12.34 2.89 -1.22
C LYS A 287 12.18 2.57 0.26
N ALA A 288 11.10 1.89 0.61
CA ALA A 288 10.95 1.28 1.93
C ALA A 288 11.81 0.00 1.98
N ARG A 289 12.91 0.07 2.70
CA ARG A 289 13.85 -1.04 2.90
C ARG A 289 13.61 -1.70 4.24
N CYS A 290 13.53 -3.02 4.25
CA CYS A 290 13.33 -3.81 5.47
C CYS A 290 14.38 -4.92 5.56
N VAL A 291 14.62 -5.40 6.77
CA VAL A 291 15.39 -6.62 7.04
C VAL A 291 14.47 -7.81 7.27
N GLU A 292 13.21 -7.52 7.66
CA GLU A 292 12.12 -8.48 7.86
C GLU A 292 10.82 -7.85 7.35
N ASN A 293 9.98 -8.65 6.69
CA ASN A 293 8.67 -8.24 6.20
C ASN A 293 7.71 -9.45 6.24
#